data_7bb6b867e7cc0182974a26774bc62816
#
_entry.id   7bb6b867e7cc0182974a26774bc62816
#
_cell.length_a   1.000
_cell.length_b   1.000
_cell.length_c   1.000
_cell.angle_alpha   90.00
_cell.angle_beta   90.00
_cell.angle_gamma   90.00
#
_symmetry.space_group_name_H-M   'P 1'
#
loop_
_entity.id
_entity.type
_entity.pdbx_description
1 polymer ?
#
loop_
_entity_poly.entity_id
_entity_poly.type
_entity_poly.pdbx_seq_one_letter_code
_entity_poly.pdbx_strand_id
1 'polypeptide(L)'
;MDFEDAVRQVREKDQRYSPQAYDLVRLSLDHAQKLIHGEPKKGKAMVNRHVTGPQLLEGFRQHVIETYGPMSYQLLQNWGLKKTDDVGNIVFNIISTGLFGRSAEDNLEDFCGVYDFKETFLKPFG
;
A
#
# COMPACT_ATOMS: atom_id res chain seq x y z
N MET A 1 10.02 -17.60 2.18
CA MET A 1 9.67 -16.67 1.09
C MET A 1 9.83 -15.24 1.60
N ASP A 2 10.61 -14.42 0.92
CA ASP A 2 10.71 -13.03 1.25
C ASP A 2 9.76 -12.20 0.37
N PHE A 3 9.73 -10.87 0.59
CA PHE A 3 8.82 -9.98 -0.13
C PHE A 3 9.10 -9.98 -1.64
N GLU A 4 10.37 -10.01 -2.04
CA GLU A 4 10.73 -10.02 -3.46
C GLU A 4 10.25 -11.29 -4.15
N ASP A 5 10.35 -12.43 -3.48
CA ASP A 5 9.84 -13.70 -4.01
C ASP A 5 8.33 -13.66 -4.16
N ALA A 6 7.63 -13.09 -3.18
CA ALA A 6 6.18 -12.94 -3.23
C ALA A 6 5.76 -12.07 -4.41
N VAL A 7 6.44 -10.95 -4.62
CA VAL A 7 6.16 -10.03 -5.74
C VAL A 7 6.39 -10.74 -7.07
N ARG A 8 7.51 -11.46 -7.18
CA ARG A 8 7.80 -12.21 -8.40
C ARG A 8 6.72 -13.24 -8.71
N GLN A 9 6.27 -13.94 -7.68
CA GLN A 9 5.23 -14.97 -7.82
C GLN A 9 3.90 -14.37 -8.28
N VAL A 10 3.44 -13.27 -7.68
CA VAL A 10 2.17 -12.67 -8.06
C VAL A 10 2.24 -12.03 -9.45
N ARG A 11 3.39 -11.48 -9.84
CA ARG A 11 3.56 -10.84 -11.14
C ARG A 11 3.58 -11.85 -12.30
N GLU A 12 3.78 -13.11 -12.03
CA GLU A 12 3.60 -14.15 -13.05
C GLU A 12 2.15 -14.25 -13.51
N LYS A 13 1.20 -13.92 -12.64
CA LYS A 13 -0.24 -14.01 -12.93
C LYS A 13 -0.89 -12.66 -13.14
N ASP A 14 -0.39 -11.61 -12.49
CA ASP A 14 -0.96 -10.27 -12.53
C ASP A 14 0.15 -9.26 -12.80
N GLN A 15 0.18 -8.75 -14.02
CA GLN A 15 1.23 -7.83 -14.47
C GLN A 15 0.78 -6.38 -14.51
N ARG A 16 -0.37 -6.06 -13.90
CA ARG A 16 -0.90 -4.69 -13.89
C ARG A 16 0.01 -3.69 -13.18
N TYR A 17 0.78 -4.16 -12.20
CA TYR A 17 1.57 -3.31 -11.32
C TYR A 17 3.04 -3.64 -11.43
N SER A 18 3.89 -2.60 -11.43
CA SER A 18 5.33 -2.77 -11.43
C SER A 18 5.85 -3.21 -10.07
N PRO A 19 7.07 -3.77 -9.97
CA PRO A 19 7.68 -4.08 -8.67
C PRO A 19 7.74 -2.86 -7.75
N GLN A 20 7.95 -1.66 -8.30
CA GLN A 20 8.00 -0.42 -7.54
C GLN A 20 6.67 -0.14 -6.83
N ALA A 21 5.55 -0.50 -7.46
CA ALA A 21 4.24 -0.33 -6.84
C ALA A 21 4.10 -1.21 -5.59
N TYR A 22 4.60 -2.45 -5.65
CA TYR A 22 4.59 -3.36 -4.50
C TYR A 22 5.47 -2.83 -3.37
N ASP A 23 6.66 -2.34 -3.69
CA ASP A 23 7.56 -1.74 -2.69
C ASP A 23 6.92 -0.53 -2.04
N LEU A 24 6.25 0.31 -2.82
CA LEU A 24 5.57 1.49 -2.32
C LEU A 24 4.46 1.13 -1.34
N VAL A 25 3.66 0.12 -1.67
CA VAL A 25 2.58 -0.33 -0.78
C VAL A 25 3.15 -0.89 0.51
N ARG A 26 4.25 -1.66 0.44
CA ARG A 26 4.91 -2.19 1.63
C ARG A 26 5.39 -1.05 2.55
N LEU A 27 6.05 -0.05 1.98
CA LEU A 27 6.52 1.10 2.75
C LEU A 27 5.36 1.91 3.33
N SER A 28 4.26 2.01 2.58
CA SER A 28 3.06 2.70 3.04
C SER A 28 2.40 1.96 4.20
N LEU A 29 2.42 0.63 4.17
CA LEU A 29 1.92 -0.18 5.28
C LEU A 29 2.74 0.06 6.54
N ASP A 30 4.06 0.09 6.41
CA ASP A 30 4.95 0.39 7.53
C ASP A 30 4.65 1.78 8.12
N HIS A 31 4.49 2.77 7.26
CA HIS A 31 4.14 4.13 7.67
C HIS A 31 2.79 4.18 8.40
N ALA A 32 1.78 3.49 7.84
CA ALA A 32 0.45 3.43 8.45
C ALA A 32 0.48 2.77 9.83
N GLN A 33 1.26 1.69 9.98
CA GLN A 33 1.41 1.03 11.27
C GLN A 33 1.99 1.97 12.32
N LYS A 34 2.96 2.79 11.94
CA LYS A 34 3.56 3.78 12.83
C LYS A 34 2.58 4.89 13.19
N LEU A 35 1.77 5.34 12.24
CA LEU A 35 0.75 6.36 12.50
C LEU A 35 -0.32 5.90 13.49
N ILE A 36 -0.75 4.65 13.36
CA ILE A 36 -1.88 4.12 14.15
C ILE A 36 -1.41 3.53 15.47
N HIS A 37 -0.27 2.82 15.47
CA HIS A 37 0.20 2.05 16.63
C HIS A 37 1.46 2.63 17.28
N GLY A 38 2.06 3.66 16.68
CA GLY A 38 3.31 4.25 17.12
C GLY A 38 4.52 3.40 16.76
N GLU A 39 5.70 3.83 17.20
CA GLU A 39 6.92 3.10 16.94
C GLU A 39 6.94 1.79 17.73
N PRO A 40 7.50 0.70 17.14
CA PRO A 40 7.62 -0.56 17.87
C PRO A 40 8.50 -0.36 19.11
N LYS A 41 8.04 -0.85 20.26
CA LYS A 41 8.85 -0.84 21.45
C LYS A 41 9.97 -1.87 21.33
N LYS A 42 11.17 -1.46 21.68
CA LYS A 42 12.34 -2.32 21.61
C LYS A 42 12.12 -3.59 22.45
N GLY A 43 12.34 -4.75 21.83
CA GLY A 43 12.21 -6.04 22.51
C GLY A 43 10.83 -6.64 22.56
N LYS A 44 9.81 -5.96 22.00
CA LYS A 44 8.46 -6.51 21.94
C LYS A 44 8.14 -6.99 20.51
N ALA A 45 7.47 -8.13 20.42
CA ALA A 45 6.99 -8.64 19.15
C ALA A 45 5.98 -7.66 18.55
N MET A 46 5.99 -7.56 17.23
CA MET A 46 5.06 -6.71 16.47
C MET A 46 3.69 -7.37 16.33
N VAL A 47 3.12 -7.80 17.47
CA VAL A 47 1.84 -8.47 17.49
C VAL A 47 0.71 -7.43 17.41
N ASN A 48 -0.28 -7.72 16.56
CA ASN A 48 -1.49 -6.90 16.44
C ASN A 48 -1.24 -5.46 15.95
N ARG A 49 -0.33 -5.31 15.01
CA ARG A 49 -0.12 -4.01 14.35
C ARG A 49 -0.95 -3.89 13.07
N HIS A 50 -2.11 -4.54 13.09
CA HIS A 50 -3.04 -4.49 11.97
C HIS A 50 -3.54 -3.07 11.73
N VAL A 51 -3.66 -2.69 10.46
CA VAL A 51 -4.32 -1.46 10.03
C VAL A 51 -5.43 -1.82 9.05
N THR A 52 -6.49 -1.03 9.06
CA THR A 52 -7.60 -1.22 8.11
C THR A 52 -7.20 -0.72 6.73
N GLY A 53 -8.01 -1.06 5.72
CA GLY A 53 -7.82 -0.55 4.36
C GLY A 53 -7.75 0.98 4.32
N PRO A 54 -8.74 1.68 4.87
CA PRO A 54 -8.70 3.15 4.92
C PRO A 54 -7.49 3.71 5.67
N GLN A 55 -7.05 3.06 6.75
CA GLN A 55 -5.86 3.48 7.49
C GLN A 55 -4.60 3.31 6.65
N LEU A 56 -4.49 2.19 5.92
CA LEU A 56 -3.38 1.98 5.00
C LEU A 56 -3.38 3.04 3.91
N LEU A 57 -4.56 3.36 3.36
CA LEU A 57 -4.67 4.36 2.30
C LEU A 57 -4.29 5.77 2.78
N GLU A 58 -4.55 6.10 4.04
CA GLU A 58 -4.10 7.36 4.61
C GLU A 58 -2.58 7.37 4.76
N GLY A 59 -2.00 6.27 5.21
CA GLY A 59 -0.53 6.12 5.26
C GLY A 59 0.09 6.20 3.87
N PHE A 60 -0.56 5.60 2.89
CA PHE A 60 -0.13 5.66 1.49
C PHE A 60 -0.12 7.11 0.99
N ARG A 61 -1.20 7.85 1.23
CA ARG A 61 -1.32 9.25 0.83
C ARG A 61 -0.19 10.08 1.42
N GLN A 62 0.03 9.98 2.72
CA GLN A 62 1.07 10.74 3.40
C GLN A 62 2.47 10.38 2.90
N HIS A 63 2.74 9.09 2.82
CA HIS A 63 4.07 8.60 2.39
C HIS A 63 4.40 9.04 0.97
N VAL A 64 3.45 8.90 0.05
CA VAL A 64 3.65 9.27 -1.35
C VAL A 64 3.91 10.78 -1.48
N ILE A 65 3.10 11.59 -0.85
CA ILE A 65 3.25 13.05 -0.92
C ILE A 65 4.58 13.49 -0.32
N GLU A 66 4.97 12.95 0.83
CA GLU A 66 6.23 13.28 1.47
C GLU A 66 7.44 12.84 0.66
N THR A 67 7.32 11.69 0.01
CA THR A 67 8.46 11.10 -0.72
C THR A 67 8.64 11.71 -2.10
N TYR A 68 7.54 11.90 -2.83
CA TYR A 68 7.60 12.26 -4.25
C TYR A 68 7.07 13.66 -4.57
N GLY A 69 6.33 14.30 -3.65
CA GLY A 69 5.82 15.64 -3.85
C GLY A 69 5.09 15.81 -5.19
N PRO A 70 5.47 16.82 -5.98
CA PRO A 70 4.81 17.09 -7.27
C PRO A 70 4.90 15.96 -8.28
N MET A 71 5.81 15.01 -8.11
CA MET A 71 5.97 13.85 -9.00
C MET A 71 5.03 12.70 -8.67
N SER A 72 4.28 12.81 -7.57
CA SER A 72 3.47 11.72 -7.03
C SER A 72 2.53 11.11 -8.09
N TYR A 73 1.70 11.92 -8.70
CA TYR A 73 0.69 11.42 -9.63
C TYR A 73 1.34 10.71 -10.83
N GLN A 74 2.37 11.33 -11.41
CA GLN A 74 3.08 10.77 -12.58
C GLN A 74 3.67 9.40 -12.27
N LEU A 75 4.36 9.29 -11.13
CA LEU A 75 5.00 8.03 -10.75
C LEU A 75 3.97 6.93 -10.48
N LEU A 76 2.88 7.26 -9.79
CA LEU A 76 1.81 6.28 -9.55
C LEU A 76 1.24 5.75 -10.86
N GLN A 77 0.97 6.65 -11.83
CA GLN A 77 0.47 6.25 -13.14
C GLN A 77 1.46 5.33 -13.86
N ASN A 78 2.75 5.68 -13.83
CA ASN A 78 3.80 4.88 -14.46
C ASN A 78 3.89 3.47 -13.88
N TRP A 79 3.60 3.32 -12.59
CA TRP A 79 3.67 2.03 -11.90
C TRP A 79 2.37 1.23 -11.94
N GLY A 80 1.34 1.76 -12.59
CA GLY A 80 0.05 1.08 -12.73
C GLY A 80 -0.96 1.40 -11.65
N LEU A 81 -0.63 2.29 -10.71
CA LEU A 81 -1.51 2.68 -9.62
C LEU A 81 -2.34 3.88 -10.05
N LYS A 82 -3.63 3.65 -10.32
CA LYS A 82 -4.53 4.68 -10.87
C LYS A 82 -5.63 5.09 -9.92
N LYS A 83 -5.93 4.24 -8.94
CA LYS A 83 -6.98 4.50 -7.95
C LYS A 83 -6.72 3.69 -6.68
N THR A 84 -7.44 4.02 -5.61
CA THR A 84 -7.24 3.34 -4.31
C THR A 84 -7.51 1.85 -4.40
N ASP A 85 -8.39 1.42 -5.29
CA ASP A 85 -8.67 0.01 -5.56
C ASP A 85 -7.40 -0.75 -5.90
N ASP A 86 -6.48 -0.12 -6.63
CA ASP A 86 -5.22 -0.74 -7.04
C ASP A 86 -4.33 -1.05 -5.86
N VAL A 87 -4.31 -0.19 -4.84
CA VAL A 87 -3.58 -0.45 -3.60
C VAL A 87 -4.13 -1.72 -2.94
N GLY A 88 -5.46 -1.84 -2.90
CA GLY A 88 -6.11 -3.04 -2.37
C GLY A 88 -5.75 -4.29 -3.15
N ASN A 89 -5.74 -4.21 -4.47
CA ASN A 89 -5.35 -5.33 -5.32
C ASN A 89 -3.94 -5.82 -5.00
N ILE A 90 -3.01 -4.90 -4.80
CA ILE A 90 -1.63 -5.24 -4.43
C ILE A 90 -1.59 -5.94 -3.08
N VAL A 91 -2.28 -5.40 -2.08
CA VAL A 91 -2.34 -6.00 -0.74
C VAL A 91 -2.84 -7.45 -0.82
N PHE A 92 -3.95 -7.67 -1.52
CA PHE A 92 -4.53 -9.01 -1.62
C PHE A 92 -3.68 -9.96 -2.47
N ASN A 93 -2.98 -9.44 -3.47
CA ASN A 93 -2.01 -10.25 -4.23
C ASN A 93 -0.91 -10.79 -3.30
N ILE A 94 -0.38 -9.95 -2.42
CA ILE A 94 0.67 -10.37 -1.48
C ILE A 94 0.10 -11.33 -0.43
N ILE A 95 -1.10 -11.06 0.08
CA ILE A 95 -1.76 -11.96 1.04
C ILE A 95 -1.95 -13.34 0.43
N SER A 96 -2.25 -13.43 -0.86
CA SER A 96 -2.45 -14.72 -1.54
C SER A 96 -1.20 -15.61 -1.56
N THR A 97 -0.02 -15.05 -1.36
CA THR A 97 1.23 -15.81 -1.28
C THR A 97 1.46 -16.40 0.12
N GLY A 98 0.68 -15.98 1.11
CA GLY A 98 0.86 -16.38 2.51
C GLY A 98 1.90 -15.58 3.26
N LEU A 99 2.54 -14.60 2.62
CA LEU A 99 3.60 -13.79 3.25
C LEU A 99 3.07 -12.95 4.41
N PHE A 100 1.91 -12.32 4.21
CA PHE A 100 1.24 -11.55 5.25
C PHE A 100 0.03 -12.33 5.73
N GLY A 101 -0.18 -12.35 7.06
CA GLY A 101 -1.41 -12.92 7.60
C GLY A 101 -2.60 -12.08 7.15
N ARG A 102 -3.72 -12.75 6.91
CA ARG A 102 -4.96 -12.07 6.56
C ARG A 102 -5.83 -11.90 7.79
N SER A 103 -6.29 -10.67 8.02
CA SER A 103 -7.34 -10.42 9.00
C SER A 103 -8.68 -10.78 8.38
N ALA A 104 -9.56 -11.41 9.15
CA ALA A 104 -10.91 -11.74 8.71
C ALA A 104 -11.73 -10.47 8.40
N GLU A 105 -11.29 -9.33 8.89
CA GLU A 105 -11.96 -8.04 8.70
C GLU A 105 -11.56 -7.34 7.42
N ASP A 106 -10.49 -7.81 6.75
CA ASP A 106 -9.99 -7.16 5.54
C ASP A 106 -10.83 -7.58 4.33
N ASN A 107 -11.37 -6.59 3.63
CA ASN A 107 -12.13 -6.77 2.41
C ASN A 107 -11.57 -5.86 1.31
N LEU A 108 -11.58 -6.36 0.08
CA LEU A 108 -11.15 -5.56 -1.07
C LEU A 108 -11.99 -4.31 -1.22
N GLU A 109 -13.27 -4.36 -0.86
CA GLU A 109 -14.18 -3.23 -0.91
C GLU A 109 -13.73 -2.04 -0.05
N ASP A 110 -12.98 -2.31 1.02
CA ASP A 110 -12.47 -1.26 1.91
C ASP A 110 -11.50 -0.30 1.20
N PHE A 111 -11.00 -0.70 0.05
CA PHE A 111 -10.08 0.10 -0.77
C PHE A 111 -10.78 0.81 -1.93
N CYS A 112 -12.06 0.53 -2.17
CA CYS A 112 -12.74 1.06 -3.34
C CYS A 112 -13.16 2.51 -3.18
N GLY A 113 -12.71 3.37 -4.11
CA GLY A 113 -13.19 4.75 -4.20
C GLY A 113 -12.97 5.61 -2.96
N VAL A 114 -11.90 5.36 -2.19
CA VAL A 114 -11.69 6.06 -0.93
C VAL A 114 -11.31 7.53 -1.16
N TYR A 115 -10.45 7.79 -2.14
CA TYR A 115 -10.19 9.16 -2.59
C TYR A 115 -9.73 9.12 -4.06
N ASP A 116 -9.79 10.27 -4.72
CA ASP A 116 -9.40 10.41 -6.12
C ASP A 116 -7.92 10.79 -6.21
N PHE A 117 -7.17 10.09 -7.07
CA PHE A 117 -5.73 10.30 -7.18
C PHE A 117 -5.37 11.67 -7.78
N LYS A 118 -6.14 12.18 -8.73
CA LYS A 118 -5.89 13.53 -9.26
C LYS A 118 -6.10 14.60 -8.21
N GLU A 119 -7.18 14.49 -7.44
CA GLU A 119 -7.47 15.43 -6.37
C GLU A 119 -6.42 15.40 -5.28
N THR A 120 -5.90 14.20 -5.00
CA THR A 120 -4.99 13.98 -3.86
C THR A 120 -3.54 14.23 -4.22
N PHE A 121 -3.09 13.78 -5.40
CA PHE A 121 -1.68 13.74 -5.75
C PHE A 121 -1.26 14.69 -6.87
N LEU A 122 -2.21 15.26 -7.59
CA LEU A 122 -1.90 16.19 -8.68
C LEU A 122 -2.33 17.62 -8.36
N LYS A 123 -3.59 17.84 -8.05
CA LYS A 123 -4.14 19.19 -7.83
C LYS A 123 -3.47 19.98 -6.72
N PRO A 124 -3.06 19.38 -5.57
CA PRO A 124 -2.38 20.16 -4.53
C PRO A 124 -1.08 20.83 -4.98
N PHE A 125 -0.48 20.33 -6.05
CA PHE A 125 0.81 20.81 -6.54
C PHE A 125 0.69 21.69 -7.81
N GLY A 126 -0.49 21.84 -8.32
CA GLY A 126 -0.67 22.55 -9.55
C GLY A 126 -1.95 23.26 -9.66
#